data_38059bcd571b2387466172f5cbad4d66
#
_entry.id   38059bcd571b2387466172f5cbad4d66
#
_cell.length_a   1.000
_cell.length_b   1.000
_cell.length_c   1.000
_cell.angle_alpha   90.00
_cell.angle_beta   90.00
_cell.angle_gamma   90.00
#
_symmetry.space_group_name_H-M   'P 1'
#
loop_
_entity.id
_entity.type
_entity.pdbx_description
1 polymer ?
#
loop_
_entity_poly.entity_id
_entity_poly.type
_entity_poly.pdbx_seq_one_letter_code
_entity_poly.pdbx_strand_id
1 'polypeptide(L)'
;MAKRWITLALMAAIGASLSALSIEARVPAIAATSSAAAGQKVYGANCSACHGVSGAGLPGEFPPLAGNPMVTGSPDKVIAAVRNGLTGAATVNGKTYSGAMPAWKGKLSNADIADVITYIRSSWGNKADPVTETQVAGSK
;
A
#
# COMPACT_ATOMS: atom_id res chain seq x y z
N MET A 1 34.70 0.03 -88.63
CA MET A 1 35.48 1.16 -88.05
C MET A 1 34.80 1.67 -86.80
N ALA A 2 35.59 1.99 -85.78
CA ALA A 2 35.28 2.71 -84.55
C ALA A 2 34.55 1.97 -83.42
N LYS A 3 35.37 1.59 -82.52
CA LYS A 3 35.22 1.28 -81.12
C LYS A 3 34.55 2.43 -80.36
N ARG A 4 33.63 2.14 -79.41
CA ARG A 4 33.43 3.00 -78.28
C ARG A 4 33.06 2.16 -77.05
N TRP A 5 33.88 2.33 -76.08
CA TRP A 5 33.88 1.71 -74.73
C TRP A 5 32.77 2.26 -73.90
N ILE A 6 32.05 1.39 -73.27
CA ILE A 6 31.03 1.75 -72.25
C ILE A 6 31.61 1.39 -70.90
N THR A 7 31.95 2.41 -70.12
CA THR A 7 32.36 2.30 -68.73
C THR A 7 31.14 2.07 -67.86
N LEU A 8 31.08 0.91 -67.23
CA LEU A 8 30.13 0.66 -66.17
C LEU A 8 30.56 1.42 -64.92
N ALA A 9 29.72 2.36 -64.46
CA ALA A 9 29.84 2.95 -63.16
C ALA A 9 29.00 2.13 -62.15
N LEU A 10 29.68 1.44 -61.23
CA LEU A 10 29.08 0.69 -60.13
C LEU A 10 28.80 1.67 -59.03
N MET A 11 27.53 2.05 -58.83
CA MET A 11 27.07 2.79 -57.65
C MET A 11 26.71 1.80 -56.58
N ALA A 12 27.60 1.62 -55.61
CA ALA A 12 27.31 0.92 -54.37
C ALA A 12 26.48 1.81 -53.45
N ALA A 13 25.19 1.51 -53.31
CA ALA A 13 24.33 2.13 -52.33
C ALA A 13 24.62 1.51 -50.95
N ILE A 14 25.34 2.25 -50.11
CA ILE A 14 25.51 1.89 -48.68
C ILE A 14 24.26 2.31 -47.96
N GLY A 15 23.35 1.34 -47.76
CA GLY A 15 22.19 1.50 -46.88
C GLY A 15 22.65 1.45 -45.42
N ALA A 16 22.83 2.59 -44.80
CA ALA A 16 23.04 2.68 -43.37
C ALA A 16 21.70 2.46 -42.64
N SER A 17 21.47 1.23 -42.17
CA SER A 17 20.34 0.92 -41.29
C SER A 17 20.63 1.52 -39.90
N LEU A 18 20.07 2.68 -39.62
CA LEU A 18 19.99 3.19 -38.23
C LEU A 18 18.98 2.34 -37.46
N SER A 19 19.46 1.31 -36.78
CA SER A 19 18.69 0.63 -35.75
C SER A 19 18.57 1.59 -34.57
N ALA A 20 17.43 2.28 -34.46
CA ALA A 20 17.10 3.06 -33.28
C ALA A 20 16.94 2.09 -32.07
N LEU A 21 17.97 2.06 -31.24
CA LEU A 21 17.90 1.38 -29.94
C LEU A 21 16.96 2.20 -29.06
N SER A 22 15.69 1.81 -29.03
CA SER A 22 14.74 2.35 -28.07
C SER A 22 15.14 1.84 -26.68
N ILE A 23 15.86 2.65 -25.93
CA ILE A 23 16.08 2.44 -24.51
C ILE A 23 14.74 2.77 -23.84
N GLU A 24 13.89 1.76 -23.68
CA GLU A 24 12.77 1.89 -22.78
C GLU A 24 13.33 1.99 -21.37
N ALA A 25 13.38 3.22 -20.86
CA ALA A 25 13.68 3.48 -19.47
C ALA A 25 12.58 2.82 -18.63
N ARG A 26 12.85 1.60 -18.19
CA ARG A 26 12.01 0.89 -17.23
C ARG A 26 12.12 1.65 -15.92
N VAL A 27 11.25 2.63 -15.72
CA VAL A 27 11.09 3.31 -14.42
C VAL A 27 10.71 2.19 -13.44
N PRO A 28 11.55 1.89 -12.43
CA PRO A 28 11.14 0.93 -11.42
C PRO A 28 9.87 1.48 -10.80
N ALA A 29 8.81 0.69 -10.81
CA ALA A 29 7.63 1.00 -10.02
C ALA A 29 8.10 1.09 -8.57
N ILE A 30 8.27 2.32 -8.07
CA ILE A 30 8.52 2.57 -6.65
C ILE A 30 7.26 2.04 -5.99
N ALA A 31 7.36 0.87 -5.36
CA ALA A 31 6.30 0.38 -4.49
C ALA A 31 6.00 1.51 -3.52
N ALA A 32 4.80 2.07 -3.59
CA ALA A 32 4.42 3.19 -2.74
C ALA A 32 4.63 2.76 -1.29
N THR A 33 5.66 3.33 -0.65
CA THR A 33 5.94 3.08 0.75
C THR A 33 4.82 3.72 1.54
N SER A 34 4.05 2.92 2.27
CA SER A 34 2.97 3.42 3.11
C SER A 34 3.49 4.49 4.07
N SER A 35 2.73 5.57 4.22
CA SER A 35 3.13 6.75 4.96
C SER A 35 2.32 6.88 6.25
N ALA A 36 2.99 6.89 7.41
CA ALA A 36 2.32 7.18 8.68
C ALA A 36 1.68 8.57 8.69
N ALA A 37 2.24 9.56 7.97
CA ALA A 37 1.67 10.89 7.87
C ALA A 37 0.36 10.93 7.07
N ALA A 38 0.28 10.17 5.96
CA ALA A 38 -0.97 10.00 5.22
C ALA A 38 -1.97 9.20 6.08
N GLY A 39 -1.52 8.13 6.74
CA GLY A 39 -2.32 7.32 7.64
C GLY A 39 -2.93 8.09 8.80
N GLN A 40 -2.24 9.09 9.34
CA GLN A 40 -2.80 9.98 10.36
C GLN A 40 -4.05 10.71 9.89
N LYS A 41 -4.05 11.18 8.64
CA LYS A 41 -5.22 11.85 8.05
C LYS A 41 -6.39 10.88 7.88
N VAL A 42 -6.11 9.69 7.35
CA VAL A 42 -7.12 8.63 7.18
C VAL A 42 -7.69 8.23 8.55
N TYR A 43 -6.84 8.07 9.56
CA TYR A 43 -7.24 7.76 10.93
C TYR A 43 -8.18 8.82 11.51
N GLY A 44 -7.80 10.09 11.41
CA GLY A 44 -8.59 11.21 11.91
C GLY A 44 -10.00 11.25 11.31
N ALA A 45 -10.10 10.97 10.01
CA ALA A 45 -11.37 11.02 9.29
C ALA A 45 -12.29 9.81 9.54
N ASN A 46 -11.72 8.61 9.78
CA ASN A 46 -12.49 7.37 9.71
C ASN A 46 -12.48 6.52 10.98
N CYS A 47 -11.47 6.67 11.83
CA CYS A 47 -11.21 5.74 12.95
C CYS A 47 -11.32 6.39 14.32
N SER A 48 -10.94 7.68 14.41
CA SER A 48 -10.79 8.39 15.67
C SER A 48 -12.10 8.57 16.44
N ALA A 49 -13.24 8.58 15.77
CA ALA A 49 -14.55 8.68 16.40
C ALA A 49 -14.85 7.52 17.38
N CYS A 50 -14.39 6.30 17.02
CA CYS A 50 -14.56 5.11 17.86
C CYS A 50 -13.32 4.82 18.71
N HIS A 51 -12.12 4.89 18.10
CA HIS A 51 -10.90 4.50 18.81
C HIS A 51 -10.21 5.65 19.56
N GLY A 52 -10.78 6.86 19.51
CA GLY A 52 -10.20 8.06 20.15
C GLY A 52 -8.98 8.60 19.40
N VAL A 53 -8.70 9.88 19.54
CA VAL A 53 -7.54 10.54 18.88
C VAL A 53 -6.19 10.00 19.41
N SER A 54 -6.16 9.50 20.62
CA SER A 54 -5.00 8.88 21.27
C SER A 54 -4.96 7.35 21.11
N GLY A 55 -5.87 6.75 20.36
CA GLY A 55 -5.96 5.31 20.22
C GLY A 55 -6.34 4.56 21.51
N ALA A 56 -6.93 5.26 22.50
CA ALA A 56 -7.30 4.66 23.79
C ALA A 56 -8.59 3.85 23.75
N GLY A 57 -9.40 4.01 22.70
CA GLY A 57 -10.71 3.39 22.58
C GLY A 57 -11.76 3.95 23.53
N LEU A 58 -12.84 3.21 23.70
CA LEU A 58 -13.91 3.49 24.66
C LEU A 58 -14.17 2.23 25.49
N PRO A 59 -14.01 2.29 26.81
CA PRO A 59 -14.16 1.12 27.67
C PRO A 59 -15.51 0.41 27.46
N GLY A 60 -15.48 -0.90 27.33
CA GLY A 60 -16.63 -1.74 27.08
C GLY A 60 -17.18 -1.75 25.65
N GLU A 61 -16.88 -0.73 24.83
CA GLU A 61 -17.39 -0.62 23.47
C GLU A 61 -16.29 -0.79 22.42
N PHE A 62 -15.30 0.10 22.41
CA PHE A 62 -14.27 0.09 21.38
C PHE A 62 -12.89 -0.17 21.99
N PRO A 63 -12.16 -1.20 21.51
CA PRO A 63 -10.88 -1.56 22.07
C PRO A 63 -9.81 -0.49 21.83
N PRO A 64 -8.82 -0.36 22.71
CA PRO A 64 -7.67 0.47 22.48
C PRO A 64 -6.85 -0.08 21.30
N LEU A 65 -6.25 0.82 20.54
CA LEU A 65 -5.23 0.51 19.54
C LEU A 65 -3.83 0.68 20.12
N ALA A 66 -3.69 1.59 21.09
CA ALA A 66 -2.48 1.75 21.87
C ALA A 66 -2.20 0.49 22.71
N GLY A 67 -1.01 -0.09 22.58
CA GLY A 67 -0.61 -1.30 23.31
C GLY A 67 -1.44 -2.54 23.00
N ASN A 68 -2.13 -2.57 21.86
CA ASN A 68 -2.96 -3.70 21.46
C ASN A 68 -2.09 -4.78 20.76
N PRO A 69 -2.03 -6.02 21.29
CA PRO A 69 -1.24 -7.09 20.70
C PRO A 69 -1.65 -7.45 19.28
N MET A 70 -2.92 -7.28 18.89
CA MET A 70 -3.37 -7.51 17.54
C MET A 70 -2.80 -6.46 16.57
N VAL A 71 -2.66 -5.21 17.02
CA VAL A 71 -2.10 -4.11 16.23
C VAL A 71 -0.59 -4.30 16.04
N THR A 72 0.13 -4.68 17.10
CA THR A 72 1.60 -4.78 17.08
C THR A 72 2.12 -6.16 16.65
N GLY A 73 1.26 -7.15 16.57
CA GLY A 73 1.58 -8.50 16.13
C GLY A 73 1.65 -8.66 14.62
N SER A 74 1.24 -9.86 14.11
CA SER A 74 1.21 -10.14 12.67
C SER A 74 0.35 -9.10 11.94
N PRO A 75 0.85 -8.52 10.83
CA PRO A 75 0.09 -7.56 10.04
C PRO A 75 -1.20 -8.15 9.45
N ASP A 76 -1.25 -9.45 9.17
CA ASP A 76 -2.41 -10.09 8.54
C ASP A 76 -3.69 -9.92 9.37
N LYS A 77 -3.57 -10.02 10.70
CA LYS A 77 -4.71 -9.90 11.60
C LYS A 77 -5.30 -8.49 11.60
N VAL A 78 -4.45 -7.47 11.68
CA VAL A 78 -4.92 -6.08 11.66
C VAL A 78 -5.43 -5.68 10.28
N ILE A 79 -4.80 -6.18 9.20
CA ILE A 79 -5.27 -5.97 7.83
C ILE A 79 -6.67 -6.58 7.66
N ALA A 80 -6.85 -7.85 8.05
CA ALA A 80 -8.14 -8.51 7.97
C ALA A 80 -9.23 -7.78 8.77
N ALA A 81 -8.90 -7.33 10.00
CA ALA A 81 -9.82 -6.57 10.84
C ALA A 81 -10.26 -5.24 10.19
N VAL A 82 -9.33 -4.48 9.60
CA VAL A 82 -9.67 -3.22 8.93
C VAL A 82 -10.44 -3.48 7.64
N ARG A 83 -10.04 -4.45 6.84
CA ARG A 83 -10.71 -4.72 5.55
C ARG A 83 -12.13 -5.25 5.73
N ASN A 84 -12.26 -6.25 6.58
CA ASN A 84 -13.50 -7.03 6.67
C ASN A 84 -14.41 -6.58 7.83
N GLY A 85 -13.90 -5.71 8.70
CA GLY A 85 -14.58 -5.35 9.93
C GLY A 85 -14.53 -6.46 10.98
N LEU A 86 -15.08 -6.18 12.15
CA LEU A 86 -15.22 -7.14 13.23
C LEU A 86 -16.65 -7.05 13.81
N THR A 87 -17.23 -8.20 14.07
CA THR A 87 -18.52 -8.34 14.75
C THR A 87 -18.39 -9.25 15.95
N GLY A 88 -19.18 -8.99 16.98
CA GLY A 88 -19.13 -9.75 18.22
C GLY A 88 -18.11 -9.20 19.23
N ALA A 89 -18.03 -9.85 20.38
CA ALA A 89 -17.17 -9.42 21.47
C ALA A 89 -15.70 -9.70 21.17
N ALA A 90 -14.85 -8.69 21.39
CA ALA A 90 -13.40 -8.81 21.28
C ALA A 90 -12.76 -8.66 22.68
N THR A 91 -11.78 -9.49 23.00
CA THR A 91 -11.02 -9.36 24.25
C THR A 91 -9.62 -8.81 23.94
N VAL A 92 -9.28 -7.67 24.54
CA VAL A 92 -7.98 -7.02 24.42
C VAL A 92 -7.46 -6.71 25.82
N ASN A 93 -6.25 -7.20 26.13
CA ASN A 93 -5.59 -7.02 27.43
C ASN A 93 -6.52 -7.41 28.62
N GLY A 94 -7.25 -8.53 28.49
CA GLY A 94 -8.14 -9.06 29.52
C GLY A 94 -9.47 -8.32 29.68
N LYS A 95 -9.77 -7.33 28.84
CA LYS A 95 -11.04 -6.59 28.84
C LYS A 95 -11.86 -6.92 27.60
N THR A 96 -13.16 -7.04 27.77
CA THR A 96 -14.11 -7.34 26.69
C THR A 96 -14.72 -6.05 26.14
N TYR A 97 -14.85 -5.98 24.81
CA TYR A 97 -15.41 -4.88 24.06
C TYR A 97 -16.47 -5.43 23.11
N SER A 98 -17.63 -4.78 23.03
CA SER A 98 -18.80 -5.29 22.27
C SER A 98 -19.16 -4.46 21.04
N GLY A 99 -18.47 -3.36 20.78
CA GLY A 99 -18.72 -2.52 19.61
C GLY A 99 -18.36 -3.20 18.31
N ALA A 100 -19.16 -2.99 17.26
CA ALA A 100 -18.87 -3.50 15.94
C ALA A 100 -17.90 -2.56 15.20
N MET A 101 -16.93 -3.12 14.52
CA MET A 101 -16.03 -2.39 13.63
C MET A 101 -16.51 -2.57 12.18
N PRO A 102 -16.81 -1.49 11.44
CA PRO A 102 -17.25 -1.61 10.06
C PRO A 102 -16.12 -2.09 9.13
N ALA A 103 -16.50 -2.76 8.04
CA ALA A 103 -15.57 -3.10 6.98
C ALA A 103 -15.19 -1.84 6.17
N TRP A 104 -13.90 -1.72 5.85
CA TRP A 104 -13.36 -0.62 5.07
C TRP A 104 -12.97 -1.01 3.64
N LYS A 105 -12.93 -2.31 3.33
CA LYS A 105 -12.75 -2.79 1.95
C LYS A 105 -13.84 -2.21 1.04
N GLY A 106 -13.41 -1.57 -0.05
CA GLY A 106 -14.31 -0.89 -1.00
C GLY A 106 -14.73 0.53 -0.59
N LYS A 107 -14.41 0.98 0.64
CA LYS A 107 -14.60 2.36 1.11
C LYS A 107 -13.30 3.15 1.12
N LEU A 108 -12.21 2.50 1.47
CA LEU A 108 -10.85 3.02 1.40
C LEU A 108 -10.06 2.24 0.35
N SER A 109 -9.10 2.89 -0.30
CA SER A 109 -8.15 2.23 -1.18
C SER A 109 -7.21 1.31 -0.39
N ASN A 110 -6.57 0.34 -1.05
CA ASN A 110 -5.56 -0.49 -0.40
C ASN A 110 -4.39 0.35 0.13
N ALA A 111 -4.03 1.44 -0.56
CA ALA A 111 -3.02 2.39 -0.10
C ALA A 111 -3.46 3.10 1.18
N ASP A 112 -4.69 3.63 1.26
CA ASP A 112 -5.20 4.27 2.48
C ASP A 112 -5.26 3.29 3.66
N ILE A 113 -5.64 2.04 3.41
CA ILE A 113 -5.66 0.99 4.43
C ILE A 113 -4.24 0.68 4.91
N ALA A 114 -3.26 0.59 4.00
CA ALA A 114 -1.87 0.38 4.36
C ALA A 114 -1.30 1.55 5.18
N ASP A 115 -1.62 2.77 4.77
CA ASP A 115 -1.19 4.00 5.44
C ASP A 115 -1.77 4.09 6.85
N VAL A 116 -3.07 3.89 7.03
CA VAL A 116 -3.70 3.97 8.36
C VAL A 116 -3.20 2.87 9.28
N ILE A 117 -3.00 1.65 8.79
CA ILE A 117 -2.43 0.57 9.60
C ILE A 117 -0.98 0.90 9.99
N THR A 118 -0.17 1.43 9.08
CA THR A 118 1.20 1.89 9.36
C THR A 118 1.20 2.97 10.45
N TYR A 119 0.29 3.93 10.37
CA TYR A 119 0.15 4.97 11.40
C TYR A 119 -0.18 4.38 12.77
N ILE A 120 -1.21 3.53 12.89
CA ILE A 120 -1.60 2.96 14.19
C ILE A 120 -0.53 2.03 14.76
N ARG A 121 0.24 1.34 13.92
CA ARG A 121 1.33 0.45 14.32
C ARG A 121 2.58 1.20 14.82
N SER A 122 2.69 2.49 14.53
CA SER A 122 3.82 3.35 14.96
C SER A 122 3.43 4.47 15.92
N SER A 123 2.15 4.56 16.31
CA SER A 123 1.60 5.63 17.15
C SER A 123 1.38 5.17 18.60
N TRP A 124 1.29 6.12 19.50
CA TRP A 124 0.90 5.92 20.92
C TRP A 124 1.75 4.87 21.65
N GLY A 125 3.05 4.81 21.33
CA GLY A 125 3.98 3.84 21.90
C GLY A 125 4.01 2.47 21.22
N ASN A 126 3.17 2.22 20.22
CA ASN A 126 3.28 1.04 19.37
C ASN A 126 4.59 1.10 18.57
N LYS A 127 5.25 -0.04 18.44
CA LYS A 127 6.49 -0.20 17.66
C LYS A 127 6.39 -1.48 16.85
N ALA A 128 5.86 -1.37 15.65
CA ALA A 128 5.74 -2.49 14.73
C ALA A 128 5.98 -2.04 13.29
N ASP A 129 6.37 -2.97 12.43
CA ASP A 129 6.73 -2.69 11.06
C ASP A 129 5.55 -2.10 10.25
N PRO A 130 5.84 -1.24 9.27
CA PRO A 130 4.84 -0.70 8.38
C PRO A 130 4.16 -1.81 7.56
N VAL A 131 2.96 -1.52 7.09
CA VAL A 131 2.19 -2.40 6.21
C VAL A 131 2.21 -1.83 4.79
N THR A 132 2.46 -2.67 3.81
CA THR A 132 2.48 -2.26 2.40
C THR A 132 1.11 -2.44 1.74
N GLU A 133 0.86 -1.66 0.68
CA GLU A 133 -0.32 -1.82 -0.15
C GLU A 133 -0.45 -3.24 -0.73
N THR A 134 0.69 -3.84 -1.11
CA THR A 134 0.73 -5.22 -1.63
C THR A 134 0.25 -6.24 -0.59
N GLN A 135 0.62 -6.07 0.67
CA GLN A 135 0.11 -6.93 1.76
C GLN A 135 -1.39 -6.77 1.94
N VAL A 136 -1.90 -5.54 1.86
CA VAL A 136 -3.34 -5.28 1.92
C VAL A 136 -4.07 -5.90 0.73
N ALA A 137 -3.55 -5.74 -0.49
CA ALA A 137 -4.16 -6.30 -1.70
C ALA A 137 -4.19 -7.83 -1.69
N GLY A 138 -3.14 -8.47 -1.18
CA GLY A 138 -3.00 -9.93 -1.10
C GLY A 138 -3.74 -10.59 0.07
N SER A 139 -4.25 -9.81 1.03
CA SER A 139 -4.96 -10.38 2.19
C SER A 139 -6.38 -10.83 1.79
N LYS A 140 -6.82 -11.96 2.34
CA LYS A 140 -8.16 -12.55 2.12
C LYS A 140 -9.22 -11.90 2.98
#